data_8af76440e03dbe64672d5850e6c6c1b8
#
_entry.id   8af76440e03dbe64672d5850e6c6c1b8
#
_cell.length_a   1.000
_cell.length_b   1.000
_cell.length_c   1.000
_cell.angle_alpha   90.00
_cell.angle_beta   90.00
_cell.angle_gamma   90.00
#
_symmetry.space_group_name_H-M   'P 1'
#
loop_
_entity.id
_entity.type
_entity.pdbx_description
1 polymer ?
#
loop_
_entity_poly.entity_id
_entity_poly.type
_entity_poly.pdbx_seq_one_letter_code
_entity_poly.pdbx_strand_id
1 'polypeptide(L)'
;MNKLTSIGFIGLGTMGLPMALNLVRAGTKLIVWNRSAERCGPLVELGAIAVPSADDVFARCESIILMLADEAATDAVLGRGLSDFAKRVSGRRIIAMGTVRPGYSLALASEVRKAGGRYVEAPVSGSRKPAEVGELVGMLAGETEDLAEVRPLLAPLCREIFDCGLAPNALRMKLAVNVFLITMVTGLVEATHFAERHGVDLDRFLAILATGPMASEVSRIKAAKVVRRDFERQAGISDVLKNSRLVIEAAREAAIASPQMDACFTLYAETEALGLGGDDMIAVVRAIEARTTSISTSKTTATAKVNAG
;
A
#
# COMPACT_ATOMS: atom_id res chain seq x y z
N MET A 1 1.54 -26.38 27.75
CA MET A 1 0.75 -25.15 27.71
C MET A 1 1.52 -24.12 26.89
N ASN A 2 1.15 -23.89 25.63
CA ASN A 2 1.76 -22.84 24.82
C ASN A 2 1.50 -21.50 25.50
N LYS A 3 2.56 -20.83 25.96
CA LYS A 3 2.49 -19.42 26.36
C LYS A 3 2.00 -18.66 25.13
N LEU A 4 0.75 -18.20 25.14
CA LEU A 4 0.22 -17.30 24.11
C LEU A 4 1.04 -16.01 24.19
N THR A 5 2.11 -15.97 23.39
CA THR A 5 3.01 -14.82 23.31
C THR A 5 2.26 -13.67 22.66
N SER A 6 2.22 -12.52 23.33
CA SER A 6 1.58 -11.33 22.74
C SER A 6 2.37 -10.86 21.52
N ILE A 7 1.66 -10.40 20.48
CA ILE A 7 2.24 -9.81 19.27
C ILE A 7 2.17 -8.29 19.39
N GLY A 8 3.26 -7.61 19.08
CA GLY A 8 3.30 -6.17 18.96
C GLY A 8 2.74 -5.73 17.60
N PHE A 9 1.91 -4.69 17.57
CA PHE A 9 1.44 -4.08 16.33
C PHE A 9 1.63 -2.57 16.40
N ILE A 10 2.44 -2.05 15.47
CA ILE A 10 2.79 -0.64 15.40
C ILE A 10 2.35 -0.06 14.05
N GLY A 11 1.53 1.01 14.10
CA GLY A 11 1.03 1.70 12.92
C GLY A 11 -0.41 1.32 12.58
N LEU A 12 -1.35 2.10 13.11
CA LEU A 12 -2.81 1.93 12.95
C LEU A 12 -3.38 2.93 11.94
N GLY A 13 -2.76 3.01 10.78
CA GLY A 13 -3.23 3.80 9.65
C GLY A 13 -4.40 3.15 8.91
N THR A 14 -4.66 3.60 7.67
CA THR A 14 -5.76 3.11 6.82
C THR A 14 -5.75 1.58 6.64
N MET A 15 -4.57 0.98 6.56
CA MET A 15 -4.40 -0.47 6.44
C MET A 15 -4.20 -1.16 7.79
N GLY A 16 -3.38 -0.57 8.67
CA GLY A 16 -2.99 -1.22 9.92
C GLY A 16 -4.14 -1.42 10.90
N LEU A 17 -5.06 -0.47 11.02
CA LEU A 17 -6.20 -0.60 11.95
C LEU A 17 -7.11 -1.80 11.58
N PRO A 18 -7.63 -1.95 10.35
CA PRO A 18 -8.44 -3.12 10.00
C PRO A 18 -7.67 -4.43 10.13
N MET A 19 -6.38 -4.46 9.80
CA MET A 19 -5.53 -5.64 9.98
C MET A 19 -5.42 -6.02 11.46
N ALA A 20 -5.11 -5.07 12.34
CA ALA A 20 -5.02 -5.31 13.78
C ALA A 20 -6.37 -5.78 14.38
N LEU A 21 -7.50 -5.24 13.90
CA LEU A 21 -8.84 -5.68 14.28
C LEU A 21 -9.07 -7.15 13.94
N ASN A 22 -8.66 -7.61 12.75
CA ASN A 22 -8.79 -9.01 12.37
C ASN A 22 -7.93 -9.94 13.25
N LEU A 23 -6.72 -9.52 13.62
CA LEU A 23 -5.88 -10.29 14.54
C LEU A 23 -6.54 -10.44 15.91
N VAL A 24 -7.09 -9.37 16.47
CA VAL A 24 -7.79 -9.44 17.77
C VAL A 24 -9.02 -10.32 17.69
N ARG A 25 -9.84 -10.18 16.63
CA ARG A 25 -11.02 -11.01 16.41
C ARG A 25 -10.68 -12.50 16.25
N ALA A 26 -9.52 -12.81 15.69
CA ALA A 26 -8.99 -14.17 15.61
C ALA A 26 -8.40 -14.69 16.92
N GLY A 27 -8.48 -13.92 18.01
CA GLY A 27 -8.00 -14.31 19.33
C GLY A 27 -6.51 -14.03 19.59
N THR A 28 -5.84 -13.28 18.72
CA THR A 28 -4.45 -12.88 18.93
C THR A 28 -4.37 -11.84 20.04
N LYS A 29 -3.52 -12.07 21.04
CA LYS A 29 -3.23 -11.08 22.07
C LYS A 29 -2.33 -10.00 21.50
N LEU A 30 -2.88 -8.79 21.28
CA LEU A 30 -2.11 -7.67 20.74
C LEU A 30 -1.70 -6.67 21.82
N ILE A 31 -0.47 -6.20 21.70
CA ILE A 31 0.04 -4.97 22.31
C ILE A 31 0.23 -3.97 21.19
N VAL A 32 -0.48 -2.85 21.27
CA VAL A 32 -0.57 -1.91 20.15
C VAL A 32 -0.04 -0.53 20.53
N TRP A 33 0.60 0.09 19.56
CA TRP A 33 0.99 1.48 19.64
C TRP A 33 0.81 2.21 18.31
N ASN A 34 0.36 3.43 18.38
CA ASN A 34 0.29 4.35 17.25
C ASN A 34 0.62 5.77 17.71
N ARG A 35 1.24 6.57 16.84
CA ARG A 35 1.58 7.98 17.13
C ARG A 35 0.36 8.79 17.58
N SER A 36 -0.78 8.59 16.94
CA SER A 36 -2.08 9.13 17.33
C SER A 36 -2.79 8.09 18.21
N ALA A 37 -2.76 8.28 19.53
CA ALA A 37 -3.21 7.29 20.52
C ALA A 37 -4.70 6.94 20.41
N GLU A 38 -5.53 7.88 19.96
CA GLU A 38 -6.96 7.68 19.75
C GLU A 38 -7.29 6.54 18.78
N ARG A 39 -6.38 6.22 17.86
CA ARG A 39 -6.54 5.09 16.92
C ARG A 39 -6.46 3.71 17.58
N CYS A 40 -5.97 3.64 18.81
CA CYS A 40 -5.95 2.40 19.56
C CYS A 40 -7.32 2.04 20.16
N GLY A 41 -8.23 3.01 20.33
CA GLY A 41 -9.52 2.83 20.99
C GLY A 41 -10.32 1.61 20.52
N PRO A 42 -10.62 1.45 19.23
CA PRO A 42 -11.38 0.30 18.72
C PRO A 42 -10.74 -1.07 19.01
N LEU A 43 -9.40 -1.13 19.16
CA LEU A 43 -8.68 -2.35 19.48
C LEU A 43 -8.75 -2.66 20.98
N VAL A 44 -8.68 -1.62 21.82
CA VAL A 44 -8.81 -1.75 23.28
C VAL A 44 -10.19 -2.27 23.67
N GLU A 45 -11.25 -1.79 23.01
CA GLU A 45 -12.62 -2.29 23.17
C GLU A 45 -12.75 -3.81 22.89
N LEU A 46 -11.86 -4.35 22.04
CA LEU A 46 -11.81 -5.77 21.69
C LEU A 46 -10.74 -6.54 22.52
N GLY A 47 -10.13 -5.91 23.52
CA GLY A 47 -9.21 -6.56 24.45
C GLY A 47 -7.72 -6.46 24.09
N ALA A 48 -7.32 -5.65 23.11
CA ALA A 48 -5.92 -5.33 22.90
C ALA A 48 -5.39 -4.37 24.01
N ILE A 49 -4.09 -4.41 24.25
CA ILE A 49 -3.44 -3.53 25.22
C ILE A 49 -2.76 -2.39 24.46
N ALA A 50 -3.27 -1.17 24.63
CA ALA A 50 -2.58 0.02 24.16
C ALA A 50 -1.48 0.42 25.15
N VAL A 51 -0.32 0.81 24.63
CA VAL A 51 0.83 1.24 25.41
C VAL A 51 1.24 2.66 25.05
N PRO A 52 1.88 3.41 25.97
CA PRO A 52 2.21 4.82 25.77
C PRO A 52 3.34 5.06 24.77
N SER A 53 4.22 4.08 24.53
CA SER A 53 5.37 4.22 23.64
C SER A 53 5.62 2.98 22.78
N ALA A 54 6.34 3.15 21.67
CA ALA A 54 6.84 2.02 20.89
C ALA A 54 7.81 1.15 21.71
N ASP A 55 8.59 1.74 22.61
CA ASP A 55 9.51 1.00 23.50
C ASP A 55 8.78 -0.02 24.37
N ASP A 56 7.57 0.30 24.84
CA ASP A 56 6.75 -0.62 25.61
C ASP A 56 6.29 -1.83 24.78
N VAL A 57 6.07 -1.65 23.46
CA VAL A 57 5.79 -2.78 22.55
C VAL A 57 7.01 -3.67 22.44
N PHE A 58 8.19 -3.10 22.16
CA PHE A 58 9.44 -3.86 22.06
C PHE A 58 9.80 -4.57 23.37
N ALA A 59 9.52 -3.95 24.52
CA ALA A 59 9.80 -4.56 25.82
C ALA A 59 8.95 -5.81 26.12
N ARG A 60 7.74 -5.91 25.53
CA ARG A 60 6.74 -6.93 25.88
C ARG A 60 6.53 -8.00 24.82
N CYS A 61 7.00 -7.76 23.58
CA CYS A 61 6.71 -8.63 22.44
C CYS A 61 7.99 -9.18 21.83
N GLU A 62 7.94 -10.45 21.43
CA GLU A 62 9.00 -11.09 20.64
C GLU A 62 8.80 -10.87 19.15
N SER A 63 7.55 -10.90 18.68
CA SER A 63 7.21 -10.62 17.28
C SER A 63 6.47 -9.28 17.19
N ILE A 64 6.96 -8.38 16.34
CA ILE A 64 6.42 -7.04 16.15
C ILE A 64 6.09 -6.78 14.69
N ILE A 65 4.84 -6.50 14.41
CA ILE A 65 4.33 -6.09 13.10
C ILE A 65 4.46 -4.58 12.98
N LEU A 66 5.12 -4.13 11.92
CA LEU A 66 5.25 -2.72 11.54
C LEU A 66 4.43 -2.46 10.27
N MET A 67 3.34 -1.70 10.38
CA MET A 67 2.55 -1.22 9.24
C MET A 67 2.67 0.30 9.14
N LEU A 68 3.83 0.75 8.69
CA LEU A 68 4.24 2.15 8.69
C LEU A 68 4.22 2.74 7.27
N ALA A 69 4.08 4.06 7.19
CA ALA A 69 3.87 4.75 5.92
C ALA A 69 5.12 4.76 5.03
N ASP A 70 6.32 4.89 5.62
CA ASP A 70 7.57 5.10 4.90
C ASP A 70 8.81 4.67 5.72
N GLU A 71 9.97 4.88 5.12
CA GLU A 71 11.27 4.55 5.70
C GLU A 71 11.56 5.41 6.94
N ALA A 72 11.25 6.71 6.88
CA ALA A 72 11.49 7.63 7.99
C ALA A 72 10.68 7.26 9.24
N ALA A 73 9.42 6.87 9.06
CA ALA A 73 8.58 6.37 10.15
C ALA A 73 9.13 5.04 10.71
N THR A 74 9.64 4.18 9.85
CA THR A 74 10.26 2.90 10.26
C THR A 74 11.54 3.14 11.04
N ASP A 75 12.42 4.02 10.56
CA ASP A 75 13.66 4.38 11.24
C ASP A 75 13.40 5.01 12.60
N ALA A 76 12.44 5.93 12.69
CA ALA A 76 12.06 6.57 13.95
C ALA A 76 11.53 5.56 14.98
N VAL A 77 10.66 4.63 14.57
CA VAL A 77 10.10 3.60 15.45
C VAL A 77 11.17 2.61 15.91
N LEU A 78 12.06 2.20 15.03
CA LEU A 78 13.14 1.27 15.36
C LEU A 78 14.32 1.97 16.08
N GLY A 79 14.41 3.29 16.04
CA GLY A 79 15.57 4.03 16.52
C GLY A 79 16.82 3.78 15.67
N ARG A 80 16.63 3.54 14.36
CA ARG A 80 17.73 3.25 13.45
C ARG A 80 18.73 4.40 13.40
N GLY A 81 20.01 4.08 13.50
CA GLY A 81 21.07 5.09 13.62
C GLY A 81 21.27 5.67 15.03
N LEU A 82 20.46 5.25 16.01
CA LEU A 82 20.56 5.64 17.41
C LEU A 82 21.03 4.45 18.28
N SER A 83 21.47 4.75 19.50
CA SER A 83 21.91 3.73 20.49
C SER A 83 20.82 2.71 20.84
N ASP A 84 19.56 3.09 20.72
CA ASP A 84 18.42 2.25 21.11
C ASP A 84 18.04 1.19 20.08
N PHE A 85 18.55 1.30 18.84
CA PHE A 85 18.21 0.36 17.76
C PHE A 85 18.47 -1.09 18.16
N ALA A 86 19.70 -1.39 18.60
CA ALA A 86 20.05 -2.75 19.00
C ALA A 86 19.18 -3.26 20.15
N LYS A 87 18.85 -2.42 21.12
CA LYS A 87 17.96 -2.75 22.25
C LYS A 87 16.54 -3.08 21.80
N ARG A 88 16.03 -2.37 20.75
CA ARG A 88 14.68 -2.59 20.21
C ARG A 88 14.58 -3.85 19.36
N VAL A 89 15.63 -4.24 18.65
CA VAL A 89 15.55 -5.36 17.70
C VAL A 89 16.17 -6.67 18.21
N SER A 90 17.13 -6.62 19.13
CA SER A 90 17.82 -7.81 19.65
C SER A 90 16.83 -8.81 20.26
N GLY A 91 16.95 -10.08 19.85
CA GLY A 91 16.07 -11.17 20.28
C GLY A 91 14.63 -11.09 19.78
N ARG A 92 14.32 -10.14 18.88
CA ARG A 92 12.96 -9.93 18.38
C ARG A 92 12.86 -10.21 16.89
N ARG A 93 11.65 -10.52 16.45
CA ARG A 93 11.28 -10.66 15.04
C ARG A 93 10.52 -9.42 14.59
N ILE A 94 11.10 -8.69 13.66
CA ILE A 94 10.51 -7.52 13.03
C ILE A 94 9.81 -7.97 11.74
N ILE A 95 8.50 -7.80 11.69
CA ILE A 95 7.65 -8.15 10.54
C ILE A 95 7.26 -6.84 9.85
N ALA A 96 7.96 -6.51 8.77
CA ALA A 96 7.80 -5.25 8.04
C ALA A 96 6.74 -5.40 6.94
N MET A 97 5.57 -4.77 7.12
CA MET A 97 4.45 -4.85 6.20
C MET A 97 4.30 -3.59 5.32
N GLY A 98 5.01 -2.52 5.62
CA GLY A 98 5.04 -1.28 4.82
C GLY A 98 5.71 -1.48 3.46
N THR A 99 5.33 -0.66 2.48
CA THR A 99 5.99 -0.64 1.17
C THR A 99 7.07 0.44 1.15
N VAL A 100 8.32 -0.01 1.05
CA VAL A 100 9.54 0.80 1.05
C VAL A 100 10.46 0.37 -0.09
N ARG A 101 11.59 1.07 -0.30
CA ARG A 101 12.57 0.66 -1.32
C ARG A 101 13.18 -0.71 -0.99
N PRO A 102 13.35 -1.60 -1.98
CA PRO A 102 13.99 -2.90 -1.77
C PRO A 102 15.40 -2.79 -1.17
N GLY A 103 16.21 -1.81 -1.63
CA GLY A 103 17.55 -1.56 -1.10
C GLY A 103 17.54 -1.14 0.37
N TYR A 104 16.57 -0.30 0.78
CA TYR A 104 16.39 0.07 2.19
C TYR A 104 16.07 -1.17 3.05
N SER A 105 15.13 -2.00 2.61
CA SER A 105 14.74 -3.20 3.35
C SER A 105 15.87 -4.20 3.49
N LEU A 106 16.67 -4.39 2.43
CA LEU A 106 17.85 -5.25 2.47
C LEU A 106 18.89 -4.76 3.50
N ALA A 107 19.14 -3.44 3.52
CA ALA A 107 20.05 -2.84 4.51
C ALA A 107 19.51 -3.02 5.93
N LEU A 108 18.23 -2.71 6.16
CA LEU A 108 17.57 -2.87 7.46
C LEU A 108 17.61 -4.33 7.93
N ALA A 109 17.32 -5.30 7.05
CA ALA A 109 17.40 -6.73 7.37
C ALA A 109 18.81 -7.13 7.84
N SER A 110 19.86 -6.62 7.19
CA SER A 110 21.24 -6.86 7.58
C SER A 110 21.56 -6.25 8.95
N GLU A 111 21.13 -5.01 9.21
CA GLU A 111 21.36 -4.32 10.48
C GLU A 111 20.61 -4.99 11.64
N VAL A 112 19.34 -5.39 11.44
CA VAL A 112 18.55 -6.13 12.44
C VAL A 112 19.24 -7.44 12.80
N ARG A 113 19.71 -8.23 11.82
CA ARG A 113 20.43 -9.47 12.06
C ARG A 113 21.74 -9.24 12.79
N LYS A 114 22.53 -8.24 12.41
CA LYS A 114 23.79 -7.87 13.11
C LYS A 114 23.54 -7.48 14.57
N ALA A 115 22.39 -6.90 14.87
CA ALA A 115 21.97 -6.58 16.22
C ALA A 115 21.33 -7.76 16.97
N GLY A 116 21.34 -8.98 16.42
CA GLY A 116 20.78 -10.18 17.03
C GLY A 116 19.27 -10.31 16.95
N GLY A 117 18.63 -9.58 16.03
CA GLY A 117 17.21 -9.69 15.70
C GLY A 117 16.94 -10.54 14.45
N ARG A 118 15.66 -10.75 14.16
CA ARG A 118 15.16 -11.45 12.97
C ARG A 118 14.30 -10.48 12.15
N TYR A 119 14.35 -10.58 10.83
CA TYR A 119 13.64 -9.66 9.95
C TYR A 119 12.88 -10.41 8.86
N VAL A 120 11.59 -10.11 8.70
CA VAL A 120 10.73 -10.65 7.67
C VAL A 120 10.02 -9.49 6.94
N GLU A 121 10.15 -9.45 5.63
CA GLU A 121 9.26 -8.66 4.78
C GLU A 121 7.92 -9.37 4.67
N ALA A 122 6.85 -8.61 4.84
CA ALA A 122 5.48 -9.10 4.69
C ALA A 122 4.56 -8.08 4.02
N PRO A 123 4.97 -7.42 2.92
CA PRO A 123 4.07 -6.51 2.22
C PRO A 123 2.83 -7.25 1.71
N VAL A 124 1.72 -6.52 1.60
CA VAL A 124 0.43 -7.08 1.21
C VAL A 124 -0.09 -6.45 -0.08
N SER A 125 -0.87 -7.21 -0.84
CA SER A 125 -1.69 -6.73 -1.95
C SER A 125 -3.16 -6.75 -1.53
N GLY A 126 -3.85 -5.68 -1.85
CA GLY A 126 -5.21 -5.36 -1.45
C GLY A 126 -5.26 -3.94 -0.86
N SER A 127 -6.46 -3.37 -0.89
CA SER A 127 -6.77 -2.07 -0.32
C SER A 127 -7.49 -2.21 1.03
N ARG A 128 -8.06 -1.12 1.53
CA ARG A 128 -8.77 -1.09 2.81
C ARG A 128 -9.87 -2.17 2.93
N LYS A 129 -10.72 -2.34 1.90
CA LYS A 129 -11.83 -3.32 1.98
C LYS A 129 -11.35 -4.76 2.15
N PRO A 130 -10.43 -5.31 1.33
CA PRO A 130 -9.82 -6.61 1.60
C PRO A 130 -9.14 -6.69 2.97
N ALA A 131 -8.53 -5.60 3.47
CA ALA A 131 -7.93 -5.59 4.80
C ALA A 131 -8.99 -5.72 5.93
N GLU A 132 -10.19 -5.17 5.74
CA GLU A 132 -11.29 -5.24 6.71
C GLU A 132 -11.83 -6.67 6.88
N VAL A 133 -11.76 -7.48 5.83
CA VAL A 133 -12.33 -8.84 5.80
C VAL A 133 -11.28 -9.97 5.81
N GLY A 134 -9.98 -9.63 5.99
CA GLY A 134 -8.92 -10.64 6.04
C GLY A 134 -8.58 -11.28 4.70
N GLU A 135 -8.86 -10.62 3.58
CA GLU A 135 -8.67 -11.13 2.22
C GLU A 135 -7.48 -10.49 1.49
N LEU A 136 -6.48 -10.05 2.23
CA LEU A 136 -5.24 -9.58 1.62
C LEU A 136 -4.45 -10.75 1.00
N VAL A 137 -3.57 -10.43 0.06
CA VAL A 137 -2.56 -11.38 -0.43
C VAL A 137 -1.21 -10.98 0.16
N GLY A 138 -0.65 -11.84 1.00
CA GLY A 138 0.63 -11.64 1.67
C GLY A 138 1.80 -12.13 0.82
N MET A 139 2.90 -11.39 0.85
CA MET A 139 4.16 -11.77 0.25
C MET A 139 5.22 -11.81 1.35
N LEU A 140 5.83 -12.96 1.60
CA LEU A 140 6.84 -13.12 2.65
C LEU A 140 8.23 -13.26 2.05
N ALA A 141 9.22 -12.59 2.66
CA ALA A 141 10.62 -12.85 2.39
C ALA A 141 11.45 -12.75 3.68
N GLY A 142 12.31 -13.73 3.90
CA GLY A 142 13.14 -13.87 5.09
C GLY A 142 13.79 -15.24 5.16
N GLU A 143 14.36 -15.58 6.30
CA GLU A 143 14.90 -16.94 6.52
C GLU A 143 13.73 -17.94 6.66
N THR A 144 13.91 -19.15 6.19
CA THR A 144 12.86 -20.19 6.11
C THR A 144 12.19 -20.45 7.46
N GLU A 145 12.98 -20.51 8.53
CA GLU A 145 12.49 -20.73 9.88
C GLU A 145 11.61 -19.57 10.36
N ASP A 146 11.99 -18.33 10.05
CA ASP A 146 11.21 -17.14 10.38
C ASP A 146 9.90 -17.08 9.58
N LEU A 147 9.92 -17.46 8.29
CA LEU A 147 8.71 -17.53 7.46
C LEU A 147 7.71 -18.55 7.99
N ALA A 148 8.19 -19.72 8.44
CA ALA A 148 7.34 -20.77 9.02
C ALA A 148 6.62 -20.29 10.29
N GLU A 149 7.28 -19.46 11.13
CA GLU A 149 6.69 -18.89 12.33
C GLU A 149 5.78 -17.68 12.06
N VAL A 150 6.07 -16.88 11.04
CA VAL A 150 5.30 -15.67 10.69
C VAL A 150 4.01 -16.00 9.94
N ARG A 151 4.04 -16.98 9.04
CA ARG A 151 2.88 -17.37 8.22
C ARG A 151 1.60 -17.57 9.03
N PRO A 152 1.56 -18.38 10.12
CA PRO A 152 0.34 -18.57 10.91
C PRO A 152 -0.11 -17.28 11.63
N LEU A 153 0.82 -16.37 11.98
CA LEU A 153 0.48 -15.11 12.61
C LEU A 153 -0.28 -14.17 11.65
N LEU A 154 0.00 -14.26 10.34
CA LEU A 154 -0.62 -13.42 9.32
C LEU A 154 -1.84 -14.07 8.65
N ALA A 155 -2.14 -15.33 8.96
CA ALA A 155 -3.30 -16.03 8.39
C ALA A 155 -4.65 -15.31 8.57
N PRO A 156 -4.94 -14.63 9.72
CA PRO A 156 -6.18 -13.87 9.86
C PRO A 156 -6.27 -12.61 8.97
N LEU A 157 -5.18 -12.21 8.34
CA LEU A 157 -5.09 -11.00 7.51
C LEU A 157 -5.22 -11.31 6.02
N CYS A 158 -4.91 -12.55 5.62
CA CYS A 158 -4.67 -12.89 4.23
C CYS A 158 -5.48 -14.11 3.82
N ARG A 159 -6.10 -14.05 2.64
CA ARG A 159 -6.68 -15.25 2.01
C ARG A 159 -5.61 -16.21 1.48
N GLU A 160 -4.44 -15.65 1.13
CA GLU A 160 -3.31 -16.42 0.60
C GLU A 160 -1.99 -15.72 0.96
N ILE A 161 -0.94 -16.50 1.21
CA ILE A 161 0.40 -16.01 1.55
C ILE A 161 1.44 -16.76 0.70
N PHE A 162 2.27 -16.00 -0.02
CA PHE A 162 3.30 -16.51 -0.90
C PHE A 162 4.70 -16.26 -0.34
N ASP A 163 5.55 -17.27 -0.40
CA ASP A 163 6.97 -17.13 -0.09
C ASP A 163 7.71 -16.60 -1.32
N CYS A 164 8.44 -15.51 -1.13
CA CYS A 164 9.21 -14.84 -2.17
C CYS A 164 10.74 -15.07 -2.01
N GLY A 165 11.16 -15.92 -1.07
CA GLY A 165 12.56 -16.19 -0.76
C GLY A 165 13.15 -15.20 0.24
N LEU A 166 14.40 -14.81 0.05
CA LEU A 166 15.08 -13.88 0.96
C LEU A 166 14.71 -12.42 0.67
N ALA A 167 14.82 -11.54 1.70
CA ALA A 167 14.71 -10.10 1.51
C ALA A 167 15.79 -9.62 0.50
N PRO A 168 15.46 -8.74 -0.47
CA PRO A 168 14.25 -7.91 -0.53
C PRO A 168 13.20 -8.40 -1.55
N ASN A 169 13.03 -9.70 -1.76
CA ASN A 169 12.23 -10.23 -2.86
C ASN A 169 10.71 -10.04 -2.68
N ALA A 170 10.19 -10.00 -1.45
CA ALA A 170 8.77 -9.71 -1.24
C ALA A 170 8.43 -8.27 -1.66
N LEU A 171 9.30 -7.30 -1.37
CA LEU A 171 9.12 -5.93 -1.85
C LEU A 171 9.29 -5.81 -3.37
N ARG A 172 10.25 -6.51 -3.98
CA ARG A 172 10.37 -6.57 -5.45
C ARG A 172 9.09 -7.12 -6.09
N MET A 173 8.55 -8.21 -5.54
CA MET A 173 7.27 -8.79 -5.96
C MET A 173 6.13 -7.78 -5.79
N LYS A 174 6.06 -7.10 -4.62
CA LYS A 174 5.05 -6.06 -4.37
C LYS A 174 5.14 -4.92 -5.36
N LEU A 175 6.33 -4.46 -5.72
CA LEU A 175 6.51 -3.41 -6.72
C LEU A 175 6.08 -3.88 -8.12
N ALA A 176 6.40 -5.12 -8.51
CA ALA A 176 5.95 -5.70 -9.77
C ALA A 176 4.41 -5.80 -9.84
N VAL A 177 3.75 -6.22 -8.76
CA VAL A 177 2.28 -6.20 -8.65
C VAL A 177 1.74 -4.78 -8.76
N ASN A 178 2.41 -3.79 -8.17
CA ASN A 178 2.00 -2.38 -8.26
C ASN A 178 2.15 -1.82 -9.68
N VAL A 179 3.16 -2.23 -10.46
CA VAL A 179 3.24 -1.87 -11.89
C VAL A 179 1.95 -2.24 -12.59
N PHE A 180 1.51 -3.50 -12.46
CA PHE A 180 0.28 -3.96 -13.10
C PHE A 180 -0.97 -3.26 -12.57
N LEU A 181 -1.11 -3.13 -11.24
CA LEU A 181 -2.27 -2.49 -10.60
C LEU A 181 -2.43 -1.03 -11.04
N ILE A 182 -1.36 -0.25 -10.96
CA ILE A 182 -1.42 1.19 -11.20
C ILE A 182 -1.68 1.47 -12.68
N THR A 183 -0.98 0.79 -13.59
CA THR A 183 -1.18 0.96 -15.04
C THR A 183 -2.58 0.50 -15.48
N MET A 184 -3.07 -0.62 -14.93
CA MET A 184 -4.41 -1.12 -15.20
C MET A 184 -5.49 -0.12 -14.76
N VAL A 185 -5.41 0.45 -13.56
CA VAL A 185 -6.42 1.40 -13.09
C VAL A 185 -6.31 2.72 -13.83
N THR A 186 -5.11 3.21 -14.13
CA THR A 186 -4.93 4.43 -14.94
C THR A 186 -5.53 4.25 -16.33
N GLY A 187 -5.24 3.12 -17.01
CA GLY A 187 -5.82 2.81 -18.32
C GLY A 187 -7.35 2.63 -18.28
N LEU A 188 -7.89 2.03 -17.21
CA LEU A 188 -9.34 1.92 -17.02
C LEU A 188 -10.01 3.29 -16.88
N VAL A 189 -9.39 4.20 -16.12
CA VAL A 189 -9.88 5.56 -15.94
C VAL A 189 -9.84 6.34 -17.24
N GLU A 190 -8.74 6.24 -18.00
CA GLU A 190 -8.60 6.86 -19.31
C GLU A 190 -9.63 6.32 -20.32
N ALA A 191 -9.84 5.00 -20.35
CA ALA A 191 -10.86 4.37 -21.20
C ALA A 191 -12.28 4.83 -20.84
N THR A 192 -12.57 5.00 -19.56
CA THR A 192 -13.87 5.53 -19.09
C THR A 192 -14.07 6.96 -19.54
N HIS A 193 -13.06 7.83 -19.41
CA HIS A 193 -13.10 9.21 -19.88
C HIS A 193 -13.26 9.27 -21.42
N PHE A 194 -12.57 8.42 -22.16
CA PHE A 194 -12.74 8.29 -23.61
C PHE A 194 -14.18 7.93 -23.98
N ALA A 195 -14.76 6.92 -23.33
CA ALA A 195 -16.14 6.50 -23.56
C ALA A 195 -17.14 7.63 -23.29
N GLU A 196 -16.98 8.31 -22.14
CA GLU A 196 -17.81 9.46 -21.73
C GLU A 196 -17.75 10.59 -22.78
N ARG A 197 -16.54 10.94 -23.26
CA ARG A 197 -16.33 12.02 -24.24
C ARG A 197 -16.87 11.71 -25.62
N HIS A 198 -17.07 10.43 -25.96
CA HIS A 198 -17.70 9.98 -27.18
C HIS A 198 -19.21 9.72 -27.05
N GLY A 199 -19.81 10.00 -25.89
CA GLY A 199 -21.24 9.79 -25.65
C GLY A 199 -21.65 8.31 -25.61
N VAL A 200 -20.70 7.42 -25.30
CA VAL A 200 -20.97 5.99 -25.14
C VAL A 200 -21.81 5.79 -23.87
N ASP A 201 -22.78 4.88 -23.93
CA ASP A 201 -23.54 4.44 -22.77
C ASP A 201 -22.60 3.78 -21.73
N LEU A 202 -22.38 4.47 -20.62
CA LEU A 202 -21.42 4.04 -19.61
C LEU A 202 -21.87 2.78 -18.85
N ASP A 203 -23.17 2.53 -18.71
CA ASP A 203 -23.66 1.30 -18.08
C ASP A 203 -23.37 0.08 -18.98
N ARG A 204 -23.56 0.23 -20.30
CA ARG A 204 -23.16 -0.81 -21.26
C ARG A 204 -21.65 -1.00 -21.32
N PHE A 205 -20.88 0.09 -21.25
CA PHE A 205 -19.43 0.01 -21.17
C PHE A 205 -18.97 -0.77 -19.94
N LEU A 206 -19.55 -0.49 -18.75
CA LEU A 206 -19.28 -1.26 -17.53
C LEU A 206 -19.64 -2.73 -17.67
N ALA A 207 -20.82 -3.05 -18.26
CA ALA A 207 -21.27 -4.42 -18.46
C ALA A 207 -20.32 -5.21 -19.39
N ILE A 208 -19.85 -4.57 -20.47
CA ILE A 208 -18.88 -5.17 -21.40
C ILE A 208 -17.55 -5.46 -20.68
N LEU A 209 -17.02 -4.51 -19.92
CA LEU A 209 -15.77 -4.70 -19.16
C LEU A 209 -15.92 -5.80 -18.10
N ALA A 210 -17.06 -5.85 -17.40
CA ALA A 210 -17.32 -6.83 -16.34
C ALA A 210 -17.52 -8.25 -16.87
N THR A 211 -17.97 -8.41 -18.11
CA THR A 211 -18.23 -9.71 -18.76
C THR A 211 -17.04 -10.17 -19.60
N GLY A 212 -16.24 -9.23 -20.11
CA GLY A 212 -15.12 -9.51 -20.98
C GLY A 212 -13.91 -10.15 -20.28
N PRO A 213 -12.93 -10.62 -21.07
CA PRO A 213 -11.76 -11.35 -20.54
C PRO A 213 -10.81 -10.48 -19.70
N MET A 214 -10.96 -9.15 -19.74
CA MET A 214 -10.16 -8.21 -18.94
C MET A 214 -10.75 -7.95 -17.54
N ALA A 215 -11.88 -8.61 -17.21
CA ALA A 215 -12.55 -8.46 -15.95
C ALA A 215 -11.68 -8.96 -14.78
N SER A 216 -11.56 -8.14 -13.76
CA SER A 216 -10.95 -8.48 -12.48
C SER A 216 -11.79 -7.87 -11.35
N GLU A 217 -11.56 -8.30 -10.13
CA GLU A 217 -12.21 -7.70 -8.96
C GLU A 217 -11.93 -6.20 -8.90
N VAL A 218 -10.67 -5.79 -9.09
CA VAL A 218 -10.26 -4.40 -9.09
C VAL A 218 -10.93 -3.61 -10.22
N SER A 219 -10.94 -4.14 -11.46
CA SER A 219 -11.56 -3.44 -12.58
C SER A 219 -13.06 -3.23 -12.39
N ARG A 220 -13.79 -4.22 -11.85
CA ARG A 220 -15.23 -4.08 -11.55
C ARG A 220 -15.49 -2.99 -10.52
N ILE A 221 -14.75 -2.99 -9.41
CA ILE A 221 -14.92 -1.99 -8.34
C ILE A 221 -14.54 -0.60 -8.84
N LYS A 222 -13.37 -0.45 -9.48
CA LYS A 222 -12.84 0.86 -9.87
C LYS A 222 -13.62 1.46 -11.04
N ALA A 223 -14.05 0.69 -12.02
CA ALA A 223 -14.89 1.17 -13.12
C ALA A 223 -16.22 1.73 -12.61
N ALA A 224 -16.90 1.02 -11.73
CA ALA A 224 -18.15 1.49 -11.13
C ALA A 224 -17.95 2.80 -10.34
N LYS A 225 -16.84 2.93 -9.59
CA LYS A 225 -16.50 4.14 -8.84
C LYS A 225 -16.23 5.34 -9.78
N VAL A 226 -15.49 5.14 -10.89
CA VAL A 226 -15.21 6.21 -11.86
C VAL A 226 -16.52 6.73 -12.47
N VAL A 227 -17.37 5.84 -12.96
CA VAL A 227 -18.66 6.20 -13.60
C VAL A 227 -19.58 6.95 -12.63
N ARG A 228 -19.62 6.52 -11.36
CA ARG A 228 -20.43 7.14 -10.32
C ARG A 228 -19.79 8.37 -9.68
N ARG A 229 -18.56 8.71 -10.07
CA ARG A 229 -17.79 9.81 -9.44
C ARG A 229 -17.63 9.62 -7.91
N ASP A 230 -17.52 8.35 -7.46
CA ASP A 230 -17.32 8.02 -6.06
C ASP A 230 -15.80 8.00 -5.74
N PHE A 231 -15.30 9.11 -5.20
CA PHE A 231 -13.90 9.29 -4.84
C PHE A 231 -13.59 8.89 -3.38
N GLU A 232 -14.51 8.21 -2.68
CA GLU A 232 -14.22 7.71 -1.33
C GLU A 232 -12.99 6.81 -1.33
N ARG A 233 -12.04 7.10 -0.43
CA ARG A 233 -10.72 6.50 -0.39
C ARG A 233 -10.74 5.02 -0.05
N GLN A 234 -10.22 4.20 -0.93
CA GLN A 234 -9.80 2.81 -0.67
C GLN A 234 -8.28 2.65 -0.84
N ALA A 235 -7.71 3.33 -1.84
CA ALA A 235 -6.28 3.49 -2.07
C ALA A 235 -6.07 4.97 -2.49
N GLY A 236 -5.39 5.75 -1.66
CA GLY A 236 -5.28 7.19 -1.87
C GLY A 236 -4.32 7.58 -2.98
N ILE A 237 -4.56 8.73 -3.64
CA ILE A 237 -3.68 9.33 -4.66
C ILE A 237 -2.24 9.44 -4.13
N SER A 238 -2.04 10.00 -2.91
CA SER A 238 -0.69 10.15 -2.33
C SER A 238 0.02 8.81 -2.12
N ASP A 239 -0.72 7.75 -1.73
CA ASP A 239 -0.15 6.41 -1.57
C ASP A 239 0.27 5.81 -2.91
N VAL A 240 -0.55 6.01 -3.96
CA VAL A 240 -0.26 5.53 -5.32
C VAL A 240 0.91 6.28 -5.92
N LEU A 241 0.97 7.61 -5.73
CA LEU A 241 2.09 8.44 -6.17
C LEU A 241 3.40 7.99 -5.51
N LYS A 242 3.39 7.76 -4.20
CA LYS A 242 4.54 7.19 -3.48
C LYS A 242 4.96 5.84 -4.08
N ASN A 243 4.00 4.93 -4.27
CA ASN A 243 4.27 3.60 -4.81
C ASN A 243 4.79 3.65 -6.26
N SER A 244 4.27 4.56 -7.09
CA SER A 244 4.77 4.79 -8.45
C SER A 244 6.23 5.24 -8.43
N ARG A 245 6.60 6.14 -7.51
CA ARG A 245 7.98 6.58 -7.32
C ARG A 245 8.89 5.42 -6.93
N LEU A 246 8.49 4.58 -5.97
CA LEU A 246 9.25 3.40 -5.55
C LEU A 246 9.50 2.42 -6.71
N VAL A 247 8.48 2.22 -7.56
CA VAL A 247 8.64 1.37 -8.76
C VAL A 247 9.65 1.97 -9.72
N ILE A 248 9.56 3.27 -10.03
CA ILE A 248 10.44 3.96 -10.96
C ILE A 248 11.89 3.96 -10.44
N GLU A 249 12.09 4.24 -9.16
CA GLU A 249 13.42 4.21 -8.54
C GLU A 249 14.03 2.81 -8.63
N ALA A 250 13.27 1.77 -8.26
CA ALA A 250 13.73 0.37 -8.34
C ALA A 250 14.01 -0.07 -9.79
N ALA A 251 13.22 0.40 -10.76
CA ALA A 251 13.47 0.13 -12.18
C ALA A 251 14.76 0.80 -12.66
N ARG A 252 15.00 2.06 -12.29
CA ARG A 252 16.24 2.78 -12.63
C ARG A 252 17.47 2.14 -12.01
N GLU A 253 17.41 1.75 -10.73
CA GLU A 253 18.50 1.03 -10.04
C GLU A 253 18.86 -0.29 -10.74
N ALA A 254 17.88 -0.96 -11.36
CA ALA A 254 18.07 -2.21 -12.10
C ALA A 254 18.27 -2.01 -13.61
N ALA A 255 18.41 -0.78 -14.09
CA ALA A 255 18.51 -0.41 -15.52
C ALA A 255 17.32 -0.94 -16.37
N ILE A 256 16.11 -0.95 -15.81
CA ILE A 256 14.87 -1.39 -16.46
C ILE A 256 14.09 -0.16 -16.92
N ALA A 257 13.61 -0.15 -18.17
CA ALA A 257 12.71 0.88 -18.68
C ALA A 257 11.29 0.70 -18.07
N SER A 258 10.67 1.82 -17.65
CA SER A 258 9.33 1.83 -17.06
C SER A 258 8.40 2.91 -17.63
N PRO A 259 8.24 3.00 -18.98
CA PRO A 259 7.58 4.15 -19.61
C PRO A 259 6.12 4.32 -19.17
N GLN A 260 5.37 3.24 -18.94
CA GLN A 260 4.00 3.33 -18.45
C GLN A 260 3.93 3.86 -17.02
N MET A 261 4.86 3.46 -16.17
CA MET A 261 4.92 3.98 -14.80
C MET A 261 5.33 5.45 -14.76
N ASP A 262 6.21 5.91 -15.65
CA ASP A 262 6.57 7.32 -15.77
C ASP A 262 5.35 8.17 -16.15
N ALA A 263 4.52 7.68 -17.10
CA ALA A 263 3.26 8.33 -17.47
C ALA A 263 2.24 8.35 -16.31
N CYS A 264 2.05 7.21 -15.63
CA CYS A 264 1.19 7.14 -14.46
C CYS A 264 1.67 8.09 -13.35
N PHE A 265 2.95 8.07 -13.01
CA PHE A 265 3.52 8.96 -11.99
C PHE A 265 3.19 10.42 -12.26
N THR A 266 3.34 10.86 -13.51
CA THR A 266 3.02 12.24 -13.91
C THR A 266 1.54 12.56 -13.65
N LEU A 267 0.62 11.69 -14.06
CA LEU A 267 -0.82 11.88 -13.86
C LEU A 267 -1.20 11.91 -12.36
N TYR A 268 -0.63 11.03 -11.55
CA TYR A 268 -0.87 11.03 -10.10
C TYR A 268 -0.27 12.26 -9.42
N ALA A 269 0.89 12.74 -9.86
CA ALA A 269 1.49 13.97 -9.34
C ALA A 269 0.64 15.21 -9.70
N GLU A 270 0.12 15.30 -10.92
CA GLU A 270 -0.83 16.34 -11.31
C GLU A 270 -2.11 16.29 -10.47
N THR A 271 -2.65 15.09 -10.22
CA THR A 271 -3.85 14.91 -9.40
C THR A 271 -3.60 15.35 -7.95
N GLU A 272 -2.44 15.03 -7.40
CA GLU A 272 -2.05 15.49 -6.05
C GLU A 272 -1.91 17.02 -5.99
N ALA A 273 -1.33 17.63 -7.03
CA ALA A 273 -1.21 19.09 -7.14
C ALA A 273 -2.57 19.81 -7.24
N LEU A 274 -3.64 19.11 -7.66
CA LEU A 274 -5.02 19.60 -7.58
C LEU A 274 -5.61 19.54 -6.17
N GLY A 275 -4.85 19.11 -5.15
CA GLY A 275 -5.31 18.99 -3.76
C GLY A 275 -6.08 17.68 -3.46
N LEU A 276 -6.06 16.70 -4.37
CA LEU A 276 -6.84 15.47 -4.28
C LEU A 276 -6.05 14.27 -3.71
N GLY A 277 -4.96 14.53 -2.99
CA GLY A 277 -4.10 13.50 -2.40
C GLY A 277 -4.82 12.51 -1.49
N GLY A 278 -5.90 12.96 -0.82
CA GLY A 278 -6.73 12.16 0.07
C GLY A 278 -7.75 11.27 -0.63
N ASP A 279 -8.08 11.55 -1.89
CA ASP A 279 -9.10 10.84 -2.66
C ASP A 279 -8.62 9.48 -3.14
N ASP A 280 -9.58 8.63 -3.57
CA ASP A 280 -9.26 7.33 -4.17
C ASP A 280 -8.44 7.48 -5.46
N MET A 281 -7.64 6.48 -5.77
CA MET A 281 -6.75 6.47 -6.94
C MET A 281 -7.47 6.74 -8.28
N ILE A 282 -8.78 6.49 -8.36
CA ILE A 282 -9.56 6.81 -9.55
C ILE A 282 -9.72 8.32 -9.78
N ALA A 283 -9.43 9.15 -8.78
CA ALA A 283 -9.43 10.61 -8.92
C ALA A 283 -8.37 11.12 -9.92
N VAL A 284 -7.47 10.24 -10.39
CA VAL A 284 -6.56 10.50 -11.52
C VAL A 284 -7.32 10.94 -12.79
N VAL A 285 -8.63 10.63 -12.90
CA VAL A 285 -9.51 11.17 -13.95
C VAL A 285 -9.48 12.70 -14.01
N ARG A 286 -9.31 13.38 -12.86
CA ARG A 286 -9.28 14.85 -12.79
C ARG A 286 -8.09 15.47 -13.54
N ALA A 287 -6.92 14.83 -13.48
CA ALA A 287 -5.76 15.26 -14.28
C ALA A 287 -6.02 15.04 -15.79
N ILE A 288 -6.63 13.92 -16.17
CA ILE A 288 -6.99 13.62 -17.57
C ILE A 288 -8.03 14.63 -18.09
N GLU A 289 -9.05 14.95 -17.30
CA GLU A 289 -10.05 15.96 -17.62
C GLU A 289 -9.45 17.36 -17.81
N ALA A 290 -8.53 17.76 -16.91
CA ALA A 290 -7.81 19.03 -17.00
C ALA A 290 -7.00 19.12 -18.31
N ARG A 291 -6.27 18.07 -18.68
CA ARG A 291 -5.53 18.00 -19.95
C ARG A 291 -6.47 18.09 -21.15
N THR A 292 -7.63 17.43 -21.11
CA THR A 292 -8.64 17.47 -22.18
C THR A 292 -9.18 18.90 -22.38
N THR A 293 -9.46 19.64 -21.30
CA THR A 293 -9.91 21.03 -21.35
C THR A 293 -8.86 21.94 -21.98
N SER A 294 -7.58 21.74 -21.63
CA SER A 294 -6.47 22.50 -22.21
C SER A 294 -6.33 22.31 -23.72
N ILE A 295 -6.51 21.08 -24.23
CA ILE A 295 -6.51 20.77 -25.67
C ILE A 295 -7.65 21.49 -26.37
N SER A 296 -8.84 21.48 -25.79
CA SER A 296 -10.03 22.13 -26.37
C SER A 296 -9.85 23.64 -26.47
N THR A 297 -9.33 24.29 -25.44
CA THR A 297 -9.05 25.73 -25.40
C THR A 297 -8.00 26.13 -26.43
N SER A 298 -6.94 25.36 -26.58
CA SER A 298 -5.89 25.60 -27.58
C SER A 298 -6.41 25.53 -29.02
N LYS A 299 -7.30 24.58 -29.31
CA LYS A 299 -7.93 24.47 -30.65
C LYS A 299 -8.82 25.69 -30.96
N THR A 300 -9.61 26.17 -30.01
CA THR A 300 -10.48 27.33 -30.19
C THR A 300 -9.67 28.59 -30.46
N THR A 301 -8.56 28.78 -29.75
CA THR A 301 -7.66 29.94 -29.95
C THR A 301 -6.93 29.92 -31.30
N ALA A 302 -6.54 28.70 -31.75
CA ALA A 302 -5.91 28.54 -33.07
C ALA A 302 -6.88 28.83 -34.23
N THR A 303 -8.12 28.35 -34.12
CA THR A 303 -9.19 28.58 -35.15
C THR A 303 -9.58 30.05 -35.21
N ALA A 304 -9.66 30.75 -34.09
CA ALA A 304 -9.96 32.18 -34.03
C ALA A 304 -8.87 33.05 -34.71
N LYS A 305 -7.60 32.65 -34.61
CA LYS A 305 -6.49 33.36 -35.30
C LYS A 305 -6.46 33.12 -36.80
N VAL A 306 -6.89 31.95 -37.30
CA VAL A 306 -6.96 31.66 -38.74
C VAL A 306 -8.12 32.39 -39.43
N ASN A 307 -9.22 32.65 -38.70
CA ASN A 307 -10.38 33.37 -39.26
C ASN A 307 -10.28 34.90 -39.15
N ALA A 308 -9.25 35.43 -38.50
CA ALA A 308 -9.01 36.86 -38.29
C ALA A 308 -7.87 37.44 -39.19
N GLY A 309 -7.27 36.63 -40.03
CA GLY A 309 -6.27 37.01 -41.05
C GLY A 309 -6.75 36.76 -42.45
#